data_872709b4de19ad5d37252d8fb71eb58c
#
_entry.id   872709b4de19ad5d37252d8fb71eb58c
#
_cell.length_a   1.000
_cell.length_b   1.000
_cell.length_c   1.000
_cell.angle_alpha   90.00
_cell.angle_beta   90.00
_cell.angle_gamma   90.00
#
_symmetry.space_group_name_H-M   'P 1'
#
loop_
_entity.id
_entity.type
_entity.pdbx_description
1 polymer ?
#
loop_
_entity_poly.entity_id
_entity_poly.type
_entity_poly.pdbx_seq_one_letter_code
_entity_poly.pdbx_strand_id
1 'polypeptide(L)'
;VSASVASPPAQTVRVSAGTTALDALREAGVDVTGPSGAIVVREPGTGVLKDLSWTPDAETDVEIVTAASPDGLAVLRHSTAHVLAQAVQDLFPGTLLGIGPPVENGFYYDFLPSRPFTPEDFAAIEKKMAEIIKSEPALRAAPDRGRRR
;
A
#
# COMPACT_ATOMS: atom_id res chain seq x y z
N VAL A 1 -35.05 5.15 11.11
CA VAL A 1 -34.24 6.39 11.05
C VAL A 1 -32.79 5.98 10.91
N SER A 2 -32.28 5.96 9.70
CA SER A 2 -30.84 5.76 9.46
C SER A 2 -30.10 6.98 9.98
N ALA A 3 -29.44 6.84 11.11
CA ALA A 3 -28.46 7.83 11.51
C ALA A 3 -27.31 7.77 10.49
N SER A 4 -27.24 8.76 9.62
CA SER A 4 -26.06 8.98 8.81
C SER A 4 -24.92 9.31 9.75
N VAL A 5 -24.06 8.36 10.01
CA VAL A 5 -22.80 8.61 10.71
C VAL A 5 -21.98 9.47 9.77
N ALA A 6 -21.92 10.76 10.06
CA ALA A 6 -21.05 11.66 9.34
C ALA A 6 -19.62 11.12 9.47
N SER A 7 -18.98 10.86 8.33
CA SER A 7 -17.57 10.52 8.33
C SER A 7 -16.78 11.63 9.02
N PRO A 8 -15.80 11.32 9.88
CA PRO A 8 -14.97 12.34 10.49
C PRO A 8 -14.34 13.21 9.40
N PRO A 9 -14.14 14.52 9.63
CA PRO A 9 -13.51 15.37 8.65
C PRO A 9 -12.14 14.81 8.27
N ALA A 10 -11.84 14.78 6.97
CA ALA A 10 -10.58 14.30 6.46
C ALA A 10 -9.44 15.15 7.04
N GLN A 11 -8.43 14.49 7.60
CA GLN A 11 -7.24 15.16 8.07
C GLN A 11 -6.37 15.56 6.88
N THR A 12 -5.97 16.81 6.83
CA THR A 12 -5.12 17.36 5.78
C THR A 12 -3.76 17.78 6.31
N VAL A 13 -2.75 17.66 5.46
CA VAL A 13 -1.38 18.11 5.73
C VAL A 13 -0.88 18.89 4.51
N ARG A 14 -0.14 19.96 4.76
CA ARG A 14 0.49 20.76 3.71
C ARG A 14 1.85 20.17 3.36
N VAL A 15 2.06 19.91 2.07
CA VAL A 15 3.32 19.41 1.53
C VAL A 15 3.97 20.49 0.68
N SER A 16 5.17 20.89 1.06
CA SER A 16 5.95 21.89 0.32
C SER A 16 6.51 21.30 -0.97
N ALA A 17 6.71 22.14 -1.96
CA ALA A 17 7.33 21.74 -3.23
C ALA A 17 8.70 21.08 -2.98
N GLY A 18 8.94 19.94 -3.62
CA GLY A 18 10.18 19.19 -3.50
C GLY A 18 10.34 18.38 -2.21
N THR A 19 9.37 18.46 -1.28
CA THR A 19 9.33 17.64 -0.07
C THR A 19 8.46 16.41 -0.33
N THR A 20 8.87 15.23 0.17
CA THR A 20 8.03 14.04 0.06
C THR A 20 6.82 14.13 0.98
N ALA A 21 5.71 13.52 0.56
CA ALA A 21 4.54 13.40 1.42
C ALA A 21 4.89 12.73 2.76
N LEU A 22 5.75 11.71 2.73
CA LEU A 22 6.22 11.03 3.93
C LEU A 22 6.90 11.98 4.93
N ASP A 23 7.81 12.82 4.46
CA ASP A 23 8.52 13.77 5.32
C ASP A 23 7.56 14.83 5.88
N ALA A 24 6.63 15.32 5.08
CA ALA A 24 5.62 16.27 5.53
C ALA A 24 4.69 15.67 6.61
N LEU A 25 4.29 14.41 6.46
CA LEU A 25 3.49 13.70 7.45
C LEU A 25 4.26 13.50 8.76
N ARG A 26 5.52 13.12 8.69
CA ARG A 26 6.38 12.96 9.87
C ARG A 26 6.58 14.28 10.63
N GLU A 27 6.83 15.36 9.92
CA GLU A 27 6.95 16.71 10.52
C GLU A 27 5.65 17.16 11.19
N ALA A 28 4.51 16.78 10.62
CA ALA A 28 3.20 17.08 11.20
C ALA A 28 2.82 16.17 12.37
N GLY A 29 3.64 15.20 12.72
CA GLY A 29 3.37 14.25 13.80
C GLY A 29 2.36 13.16 13.42
N VAL A 30 2.10 12.97 12.14
CA VAL A 30 1.19 11.93 11.65
C VAL A 30 1.89 10.57 11.65
N ASP A 31 1.23 9.56 12.21
CA ASP A 31 1.73 8.20 12.20
C ASP A 31 1.71 7.62 10.78
N VAL A 32 2.83 7.06 10.35
CA VAL A 32 3.00 6.41 9.04
C VAL A 32 3.28 4.91 9.18
N THR A 33 3.16 4.39 10.38
CA THR A 33 3.38 2.98 10.70
C THR A 33 2.21 2.41 11.48
N GLY A 34 2.09 1.09 11.49
CA GLY A 34 1.04 0.40 12.22
C GLY A 34 -0.34 0.47 11.57
N PRO A 35 -1.37 -0.11 12.23
CA PRO A 35 -2.70 -0.28 11.64
C PRO A 35 -3.45 1.01 11.34
N SER A 36 -3.18 2.08 12.08
CA SER A 36 -3.81 3.39 11.91
C SER A 36 -2.92 4.39 11.17
N GLY A 37 -1.75 3.96 10.68
CA GLY A 37 -0.83 4.81 9.94
C GLY A 37 -1.35 5.22 8.57
N ALA A 38 -0.83 6.35 8.07
CA ALA A 38 -1.10 6.81 6.72
C ALA A 38 -0.51 5.84 5.69
N ILE A 39 -1.30 5.48 4.68
CA ILE A 39 -0.90 4.56 3.61
C ILE A 39 -0.54 5.34 2.36
N VAL A 40 -1.38 6.27 1.96
CA VAL A 40 -1.22 7.17 0.82
C VAL A 40 -1.81 8.52 1.17
N VAL A 41 -1.62 9.50 0.29
CA VAL A 41 -2.28 10.81 0.37
C VAL A 41 -3.15 11.01 -0.86
N ARG A 42 -4.17 11.87 -0.73
CA ARG A 42 -5.06 12.24 -1.84
C ARG A 42 -4.92 13.72 -2.14
N GLU A 43 -4.77 14.06 -3.42
CA GLU A 43 -4.90 15.45 -3.87
C GLU A 43 -6.38 15.86 -3.86
N PRO A 44 -6.78 16.89 -3.08
CA PRO A 44 -8.18 17.25 -2.97
C PRO A 44 -8.82 17.72 -4.27
N GLY A 45 -8.05 18.38 -5.13
CA GLY A 45 -8.56 18.94 -6.38
C GLY A 45 -8.91 17.89 -7.44
N THR A 46 -8.15 16.80 -7.50
CA THR A 46 -8.29 15.75 -8.51
C THR A 46 -8.85 14.45 -7.93
N GLY A 47 -8.78 14.25 -6.62
CA GLY A 47 -9.08 12.98 -5.94
C GLY A 47 -8.05 11.88 -6.20
N VAL A 48 -6.95 12.19 -6.85
CA VAL A 48 -5.91 11.22 -7.21
C VAL A 48 -5.10 10.82 -5.99
N LEU A 49 -4.91 9.52 -5.80
CA LEU A 49 -4.05 8.99 -4.74
C LEU A 49 -2.58 9.11 -5.16
N LYS A 50 -1.76 9.57 -4.24
CA LYS A 50 -0.31 9.69 -4.40
C LYS A 50 0.41 8.87 -3.34
N ASP A 51 1.49 8.21 -3.76
CA ASP A 51 2.38 7.50 -2.85
C ASP A 51 3.03 8.47 -1.85
N LEU A 52 3.41 7.95 -0.68
CA LEU A 52 4.13 8.73 0.34
C LEU A 52 5.51 9.22 -0.13
N SER A 53 6.10 8.61 -1.14
CA SER A 53 7.34 9.08 -1.78
C SER A 53 7.14 10.22 -2.78
N TRP A 54 5.89 10.56 -3.09
CA TRP A 54 5.56 11.63 -4.04
C TRP A 54 5.97 13.00 -3.51
N THR A 55 6.48 13.83 -4.43
CA THR A 55 6.80 15.23 -4.18
C THR A 55 5.95 16.11 -5.11
N PRO A 56 5.26 17.13 -4.58
CA PRO A 56 4.53 18.07 -5.43
C PRO A 56 5.48 19.06 -6.11
N ASP A 57 5.05 19.62 -7.24
CA ASP A 57 5.74 20.70 -7.93
C ASP A 57 5.52 22.07 -7.25
N ALA A 58 4.42 22.21 -6.55
CA ALA A 58 4.07 23.41 -5.78
C ALA A 58 3.46 22.97 -4.44
N GLU A 59 3.51 23.87 -3.45
CA GLU A 59 2.89 23.63 -2.14
C GLU A 59 1.43 23.19 -2.30
N THR A 60 1.09 22.05 -1.72
CA THR A 60 -0.20 21.39 -1.90
C THR A 60 -0.71 20.85 -0.58
N ASP A 61 -1.97 21.12 -0.26
CA ASP A 61 -2.64 20.44 0.85
C ASP A 61 -3.10 19.05 0.38
N VAL A 62 -2.81 18.02 1.15
CA VAL A 62 -3.18 16.65 0.84
C VAL A 62 -4.01 16.05 1.97
N GLU A 63 -4.92 15.17 1.60
CA GLU A 63 -5.74 14.40 2.52
C GLU A 63 -5.02 13.11 2.89
N ILE A 64 -4.99 12.78 4.19
CA ILE A 64 -4.40 11.53 4.68
C ILE A 64 -5.37 10.38 4.45
N VAL A 65 -4.88 9.31 3.84
CA VAL A 65 -5.65 8.08 3.59
C VAL A 65 -5.05 6.95 4.40
N THR A 66 -5.88 6.34 5.24
CA THR A 66 -5.51 5.20 6.09
C THR A 66 -6.27 3.94 5.68
N ALA A 67 -5.91 2.79 6.28
CA ALA A 67 -6.62 1.53 6.04
C ALA A 67 -8.07 1.53 6.55
N ALA A 68 -8.49 2.52 7.34
CA ALA A 68 -9.87 2.68 7.76
C ALA A 68 -10.79 3.12 6.63
N SER A 69 -10.26 3.72 5.57
CA SER A 69 -11.01 4.09 4.38
C SER A 69 -11.01 2.96 3.35
N PRO A 70 -12.07 2.83 2.50
CA PRO A 70 -12.10 1.84 1.44
C PRO A 70 -10.93 1.96 0.47
N ASP A 71 -10.55 3.18 0.10
CA ASP A 71 -9.43 3.44 -0.82
C ASP A 71 -8.08 3.03 -0.22
N GLY A 72 -7.85 3.37 1.04
CA GLY A 72 -6.63 2.98 1.75
C GLY A 72 -6.53 1.48 1.95
N LEU A 73 -7.64 0.83 2.25
CA LEU A 73 -7.68 -0.63 2.38
C LEU A 73 -7.41 -1.33 1.04
N ALA A 74 -7.94 -0.82 -0.06
CA ALA A 74 -7.67 -1.34 -1.40
C ALA A 74 -6.18 -1.23 -1.76
N VAL A 75 -5.55 -0.09 -1.48
CA VAL A 75 -4.11 0.10 -1.68
C VAL A 75 -3.29 -0.86 -0.82
N LEU A 76 -3.65 -1.02 0.45
CA LEU A 76 -2.96 -1.93 1.36
C LEU A 76 -3.03 -3.39 0.87
N ARG A 77 -4.20 -3.84 0.43
CA ARG A 77 -4.41 -5.19 -0.13
C ARG A 77 -3.57 -5.41 -1.38
N HIS A 78 -3.57 -4.44 -2.28
CA HIS A 78 -2.77 -4.50 -3.51
C HIS A 78 -1.27 -4.57 -3.22
N SER A 79 -0.77 -3.73 -2.32
CA SER A 79 0.64 -3.73 -1.91
C SER A 79 1.02 -5.03 -1.20
N THR A 80 0.15 -5.59 -0.38
CA THR A 80 0.37 -6.88 0.28
C THR A 80 0.45 -8.02 -0.73
N ALA A 81 -0.39 -8.02 -1.74
CA ALA A 81 -0.33 -9.00 -2.83
C ALA A 81 1.00 -8.93 -3.59
N HIS A 82 1.53 -7.74 -3.84
CA HIS A 82 2.85 -7.58 -4.47
C HIS A 82 3.99 -8.08 -3.58
N VAL A 83 3.94 -7.82 -2.28
CA VAL A 83 4.93 -8.33 -1.31
C VAL A 83 4.89 -9.85 -1.27
N LEU A 84 3.70 -10.44 -1.26
CA LEU A 84 3.54 -11.89 -1.32
C LEU A 84 4.16 -12.47 -2.60
N ALA A 85 3.86 -11.88 -3.76
CA ALA A 85 4.41 -12.33 -5.04
C ALA A 85 5.94 -12.26 -5.07
N GLN A 86 6.52 -11.17 -4.57
CA GLN A 86 7.96 -11.02 -4.48
C GLN A 86 8.59 -12.06 -3.54
N ALA A 87 8.00 -12.29 -2.37
CA ALA A 87 8.48 -13.28 -1.41
C ALA A 87 8.48 -14.69 -2.01
N VAL A 88 7.42 -15.04 -2.72
CA VAL A 88 7.31 -16.36 -3.39
C VAL A 88 8.35 -16.49 -4.49
N GLN A 89 8.55 -15.48 -5.32
CA GLN A 89 9.57 -15.52 -6.37
C GLN A 89 10.99 -15.57 -5.83
N ASP A 90 11.27 -14.89 -4.72
CA ASP A 90 12.59 -14.91 -4.08
C ASP A 90 12.92 -16.28 -3.47
N LEU A 91 11.93 -16.93 -2.87
CA LEU A 91 12.09 -18.25 -2.23
C LEU A 91 12.00 -19.40 -3.24
N PHE A 92 11.20 -19.24 -4.28
CA PHE A 92 10.93 -20.26 -5.30
C PHE A 92 11.19 -19.66 -6.70
N PRO A 93 12.48 -19.51 -7.09
CA PRO A 93 12.82 -18.95 -8.39
C PRO A 93 12.16 -19.74 -9.54
N GLY A 94 11.70 -19.02 -10.54
CA GLY A 94 11.01 -19.63 -11.69
C GLY A 94 9.51 -19.86 -11.47
N THR A 95 8.94 -19.48 -10.33
CA THR A 95 7.50 -19.53 -10.11
C THR A 95 6.79 -18.57 -11.05
N LEU A 96 5.81 -19.07 -11.79
CA LEU A 96 4.95 -18.25 -12.63
C LEU A 96 3.85 -17.60 -11.79
N LEU A 97 3.54 -16.36 -12.10
CA LEU A 97 2.53 -15.58 -11.40
C LEU A 97 1.29 -15.41 -12.27
N GLY A 98 0.12 -15.76 -11.70
CA GLY A 98 -1.18 -15.39 -12.25
C GLY A 98 -1.79 -14.28 -11.42
N ILE A 99 -2.15 -13.17 -12.05
CA ILE A 99 -2.79 -12.04 -11.34
C ILE A 99 -4.24 -12.39 -11.06
N GLY A 100 -4.60 -12.50 -9.78
CA GLY A 100 -5.99 -12.59 -9.35
C GLY A 100 -6.64 -11.20 -9.25
N PRO A 101 -7.92 -11.04 -9.62
CA PRO A 101 -8.63 -9.79 -9.37
C PRO A 101 -8.79 -9.55 -7.87
N PRO A 102 -8.89 -8.28 -7.42
CA PRO A 102 -9.22 -8.00 -6.04
C PRO A 102 -10.59 -8.59 -5.68
N VAL A 103 -10.71 -9.16 -4.51
CA VAL A 103 -11.95 -9.69 -3.97
C VAL A 103 -12.46 -8.81 -2.83
N GLU A 104 -13.75 -8.91 -2.50
CA GLU A 104 -14.42 -8.01 -1.57
C GLU A 104 -13.74 -7.91 -0.20
N ASN A 105 -13.27 -9.02 0.35
CA ASN A 105 -12.69 -9.06 1.69
C ASN A 105 -11.23 -9.55 1.70
N GLY A 106 -10.48 -9.29 0.66
CA GLY A 106 -9.10 -9.72 0.60
C GLY A 106 -8.53 -9.67 -0.82
N PHE A 107 -7.61 -10.54 -1.06
CA PHE A 107 -7.02 -10.76 -2.36
C PHE A 107 -6.65 -12.24 -2.50
N TYR A 108 -6.46 -12.69 -3.73
CA TYR A 108 -5.81 -13.96 -3.99
C TYR A 108 -4.77 -13.80 -5.10
N TYR A 109 -3.84 -14.69 -5.13
CA TYR A 109 -2.78 -14.71 -6.12
C TYR A 109 -2.54 -16.15 -6.57
N ASP A 110 -2.57 -16.39 -7.87
CA ASP A 110 -2.30 -17.70 -8.41
C ASP A 110 -0.82 -17.87 -8.68
N PHE A 111 -0.25 -18.96 -8.21
CA PHE A 111 1.15 -19.32 -8.44
C PHE A 111 1.23 -20.66 -9.15
N LEU A 112 2.16 -20.76 -10.07
CA LEU A 112 2.56 -22.04 -10.65
C LEU A 112 4.02 -22.32 -10.23
N PRO A 113 4.23 -22.89 -9.05
CA PRO A 113 5.56 -23.24 -8.58
C PRO A 113 6.08 -24.52 -9.25
N SER A 114 7.39 -24.73 -9.15
CA SER A 114 8.02 -25.98 -9.64
C SER A 114 7.64 -27.21 -8.82
N ARG A 115 7.17 -27.03 -7.61
CA ARG A 115 6.60 -28.05 -6.72
C ARG A 115 5.42 -27.48 -5.93
N PRO A 116 4.49 -28.34 -5.43
CA PRO A 116 3.41 -27.87 -4.57
C PRO A 116 3.94 -27.23 -3.28
N PHE A 117 3.22 -26.21 -2.79
CA PHE A 117 3.53 -25.60 -1.49
C PHE A 117 3.18 -26.56 -0.35
N THR A 118 3.99 -26.49 0.71
CA THR A 118 3.77 -27.22 1.96
C THR A 118 3.49 -26.26 3.11
N PRO A 119 2.95 -26.72 4.27
CA PRO A 119 2.74 -25.83 5.42
C PRO A 119 4.02 -25.12 5.92
N GLU A 120 5.17 -25.76 5.82
CA GLU A 120 6.45 -25.15 6.18
C GLU A 120 6.82 -23.97 5.26
N ASP A 121 6.39 -24.02 4.00
CA ASP A 121 6.60 -22.93 3.05
C ASP A 121 5.87 -21.66 3.47
N PHE A 122 4.72 -21.76 4.11
CA PHE A 122 3.96 -20.59 4.58
C PHE A 122 4.73 -19.81 5.62
N ALA A 123 5.37 -20.46 6.58
CA ALA A 123 6.21 -19.79 7.57
C ALA A 123 7.40 -19.08 6.91
N ALA A 124 8.04 -19.71 5.92
CA ALA A 124 9.14 -19.12 5.16
C ALA A 124 8.68 -17.91 4.34
N ILE A 125 7.52 -17.98 3.71
CA ILE A 125 6.92 -16.89 2.94
C ILE A 125 6.59 -15.71 3.85
N GLU A 126 5.96 -15.93 4.99
CA GLU A 126 5.64 -14.88 5.95
C GLU A 126 6.89 -14.16 6.47
N LYS A 127 7.93 -14.92 6.79
CA LYS A 127 9.22 -14.36 7.21
C LYS A 127 9.84 -13.49 6.10
N LYS A 128 9.81 -13.98 4.87
CA LYS A 128 10.34 -13.24 3.71
C LYS A 128 9.54 -11.96 3.44
N MET A 129 8.23 -12.02 3.55
CA MET A 129 7.36 -10.85 3.45
C MET A 129 7.71 -9.79 4.50
N ALA A 130 7.92 -10.19 5.74
CA ALA A 130 8.33 -9.29 6.80
C ALA A 130 9.69 -8.63 6.51
N GLU A 131 10.66 -9.38 5.97
CA GLU A 131 11.96 -8.86 5.56
C GLU A 131 11.84 -7.83 4.44
N ILE A 132 11.00 -8.10 3.44
CA ILE A 132 10.75 -7.19 2.32
C ILE A 132 10.13 -5.88 2.81
N ILE A 133 9.12 -5.96 3.65
CA ILE A 133 8.45 -4.78 4.23
C ILE A 133 9.43 -3.94 5.05
N LYS A 134 10.32 -4.58 5.79
CA LYS A 134 11.31 -3.89 6.61
C LYS A 134 12.38 -3.21 5.78
N SER A 135 12.83 -3.84 4.68
CA SER A 135 13.91 -3.33 3.83
C SER A 135 13.47 -2.22 2.89
N GLU A 136 12.19 -2.18 2.50
CA GLU A 136 11.64 -1.21 1.55
C GLU A 136 10.37 -0.53 2.09
N PRO A 137 10.51 0.48 2.96
CA PRO A 137 9.36 1.22 3.50
C PRO A 137 8.46 1.84 2.42
N ALA A 138 9.00 2.15 1.24
CA ALA A 138 8.26 2.69 0.11
C ALA A 138 7.30 1.69 -0.55
N LEU A 139 7.51 0.38 -0.37
CA LEU A 139 6.59 -0.65 -0.88
C LEU A 139 5.25 -0.68 -0.16
N ARG A 140 5.14 -0.02 0.98
CA ARG A 140 3.86 0.08 1.70
C ARG A 140 2.79 0.83 0.91
N ALA A 141 3.18 1.56 -0.11
CA ALA A 141 2.31 2.48 -0.83
C ALA A 141 2.59 2.54 -2.33
N ALA A 142 3.19 1.53 -2.94
CA ALA A 142 3.46 1.58 -4.38
C ALA A 142 2.15 1.61 -5.17
N PRO A 143 1.79 2.73 -5.82
CA PRO A 143 0.76 2.69 -6.83
C PRO A 143 1.26 1.81 -7.99
N ASP A 144 0.32 1.17 -8.64
CA ASP A 144 0.53 0.44 -9.87
C ASP A 144 1.49 1.22 -10.78
N ARG A 145 2.71 0.73 -10.91
CA ARG A 145 3.58 1.18 -11.99
C ARG A 145 2.98 0.62 -13.25
N GLY A 146 2.08 1.43 -13.84
CA GLY A 146 1.37 1.10 -15.04
C GLY A 146 2.25 0.35 -16.02
N ARG A 147 1.72 -0.74 -16.52
CA ARG A 147 2.29 -1.54 -17.60
C ARG A 147 2.94 -0.61 -18.61
N ARG A 148 4.25 -0.59 -18.65
CA ARG A 148 4.94 -0.15 -19.87
C ARG A 148 4.61 -1.21 -20.92
N ARG A 149 3.85 -0.82 -21.91
CA ARG A 149 3.71 -1.59 -23.14
C ARG A 149 5.08 -1.74 -23.81
#